data_e6ec62aec548f2c503ebc7268b1a4eba
#
_entry.id   e6ec62aec548f2c503ebc7268b1a4eba
#
_cell.length_a   1.000
_cell.length_b   1.000
_cell.length_c   1.000
_cell.angle_alpha   90.00
_cell.angle_beta   90.00
_cell.angle_gamma   90.00
#
_symmetry.space_group_name_H-M   'P 1'
#
loop_
_entity.id
_entity.type
_entity.pdbx_description
1 polymer ?
#
loop_
_entity_poly.entity_id
_entity_poly.type
_entity_poly.pdbx_seq_one_letter_code
_entity_poly.pdbx_strand_id
1 'polypeptide(L)'
;RRINNYKCAFNDIHFIKSVKPNGHGQEIDNNLAIIASLKKDSRVMGVAPKVTAQVFYNVGKVDITGVINGVDVEAENKLFHFQEYVSQGNYIDLKNIPNSIILGKAAADKMLANVGDVIQVTSPNGERQTLKVVGFFQSGLQELDKVQSYASLATTQKILGKSNSFITDIGVKLFDISKAPAIAKEFLKIYETDAEDIQTANAQFETG
;
A
#
# COMPACT_ATOMS: atom_id res chain seq x y z
N ARG A 1 -23.35 -8.97 -13.66
CA ARG A 1 -23.91 -8.45 -12.35
C ARG A 1 -22.93 -8.59 -11.17
N ARG A 2 -21.61 -8.68 -11.40
CA ARG A 2 -20.57 -8.72 -10.33
C ARG A 2 -19.67 -7.49 -10.28
N ILE A 3 -19.93 -6.45 -11.06
CA ILE A 3 -19.06 -5.28 -11.20
C ILE A 3 -19.30 -4.21 -10.11
N ASN A 4 -20.43 -4.26 -9.40
CA ASN A 4 -20.76 -3.20 -8.42
C ASN A 4 -20.17 -3.39 -7.00
N ASN A 5 -19.60 -4.55 -6.66
CA ASN A 5 -19.04 -4.76 -5.31
C ASN A 5 -17.58 -4.31 -5.15
N TYR A 6 -16.86 -4.07 -6.26
CA TYR A 6 -15.46 -3.64 -6.19
C TYR A 6 -15.27 -2.15 -5.85
N LYS A 7 -16.28 -1.31 -6.13
CA LYS A 7 -16.23 0.13 -5.77
C LYS A 7 -16.33 0.39 -4.25
N CYS A 8 -16.96 -0.49 -3.47
CA CYS A 8 -17.14 -0.26 -2.04
C CYS A 8 -15.89 -0.52 -1.19
N ALA A 9 -15.03 -1.46 -1.56
CA ALA A 9 -13.90 -1.84 -0.71
C ALA A 9 -12.74 -0.83 -0.75
N PHE A 10 -12.54 -0.12 -1.86
CA PHE A 10 -11.54 0.96 -1.94
C PHE A 10 -12.03 2.28 -1.30
N ASN A 11 -13.33 2.49 -1.18
CA ASN A 11 -13.91 3.70 -0.59
C ASN A 11 -13.85 3.73 0.95
N ASP A 12 -13.47 2.63 1.61
CA ASP A 12 -13.49 2.52 3.07
C ASP A 12 -12.11 2.77 3.71
N ILE A 13 -11.11 3.24 2.95
CA ILE A 13 -9.74 3.37 3.43
C ILE A 13 -9.41 4.83 3.72
N HIS A 14 -9.11 5.13 4.99
CA HIS A 14 -8.57 6.41 5.40
C HIS A 14 -7.08 6.28 5.67
N PHE A 15 -6.28 7.16 5.09
CA PHE A 15 -4.84 7.18 5.25
C PHE A 15 -4.40 8.39 6.05
N ILE A 16 -3.46 8.18 6.96
CA ILE A 16 -2.68 9.25 7.57
C ILE A 16 -1.32 9.23 6.90
N LYS A 17 -0.99 10.33 6.21
CA LYS A 17 0.32 10.54 5.56
C LYS A 17 1.10 11.61 6.28
N SER A 18 2.42 11.45 6.39
CA SER A 18 3.28 12.57 6.76
C SER A 18 3.47 13.49 5.55
N VAL A 19 3.28 14.81 5.72
CA VAL A 19 3.56 15.81 4.69
C VAL A 19 4.81 16.58 5.03
N LYS A 20 5.80 16.47 4.16
CA LYS A 20 6.83 17.49 3.96
C LYS A 20 7.04 17.73 2.47
N PRO A 21 7.40 18.96 2.04
CA PRO A 21 7.23 19.42 0.66
C PRO A 21 8.13 18.84 -0.42
N ASN A 22 8.85 17.77 -0.26
CA ASN A 22 9.74 17.20 -1.28
C ASN A 22 9.61 15.68 -1.36
N GLY A 23 8.43 15.23 -1.70
CA GLY A 23 7.99 13.98 -2.25
C GLY A 23 8.94 12.80 -2.24
N HIS A 24 8.73 11.78 -1.64
CA HIS A 24 9.07 10.37 -1.63
C HIS A 24 8.97 9.87 -0.20
N GLY A 25 7.86 9.19 0.12
CA GLY A 25 7.68 8.34 1.28
C GLY A 25 8.43 8.79 2.54
N GLN A 26 8.07 9.94 3.12
CA GLN A 26 8.71 10.39 4.34
C GLN A 26 8.23 9.55 5.51
N GLU A 27 9.12 9.29 6.45
CA GLU A 27 8.80 8.59 7.68
C GLU A 27 7.77 9.38 8.51
N ILE A 28 6.76 8.69 9.01
CA ILE A 28 5.86 9.26 10.02
C ILE A 28 6.60 9.21 11.35
N ASP A 29 6.92 10.39 11.88
CA ASP A 29 7.51 10.51 13.21
C ASP A 29 6.57 9.99 14.28
N ASN A 30 7.12 9.33 15.31
CA ASN A 30 6.35 8.74 16.42
C ASN A 30 5.25 7.74 16.00
N ASN A 31 5.40 7.08 14.85
CA ASN A 31 4.39 6.19 14.29
C ASN A 31 3.87 5.13 15.28
N LEU A 32 4.73 4.58 16.15
CA LEU A 32 4.32 3.61 17.18
C LEU A 32 3.33 4.21 18.19
N ALA A 33 3.56 5.45 18.63
CA ALA A 33 2.67 6.15 19.55
C ALA A 33 1.35 6.50 18.86
N ILE A 34 1.39 6.93 17.61
CA ILE A 34 0.20 7.21 16.77
C ILE A 34 -0.64 5.94 16.61
N ILE A 35 -0.03 4.82 16.21
CA ILE A 35 -0.71 3.54 16.05
C ILE A 35 -1.35 3.08 17.39
N ALA A 36 -0.62 3.22 18.51
CA ALA A 36 -1.13 2.86 19.83
C ALA A 36 -2.33 3.73 20.25
N SER A 37 -2.29 5.03 19.92
CA SER A 37 -3.38 5.96 20.17
C SER A 37 -4.60 5.63 19.32
N LEU A 38 -4.42 5.41 18.02
CA LEU A 38 -5.48 5.05 17.09
C LEU A 38 -6.18 3.73 17.46
N LYS A 39 -5.41 2.74 17.92
CA LYS A 39 -5.99 1.46 18.41
C LYS A 39 -6.84 1.59 19.66
N LYS A 40 -6.69 2.67 20.44
CA LYS A 40 -7.49 2.96 21.63
C LYS A 40 -8.75 3.79 21.32
N ASP A 41 -8.82 4.38 20.14
CA ASP A 41 -9.99 5.18 19.72
C ASP A 41 -11.17 4.26 19.42
N SER A 42 -12.27 4.44 20.13
CA SER A 42 -13.48 3.61 19.99
C SER A 42 -14.16 3.73 18.61
N ARG A 43 -13.82 4.75 17.84
CA ARG A 43 -14.33 4.97 16.47
C ARG A 43 -13.54 4.15 15.43
N VAL A 44 -12.35 3.68 15.79
CA VAL A 44 -11.42 2.96 14.92
C VAL A 44 -11.67 1.46 15.01
N MET A 45 -12.00 0.85 13.87
CA MET A 45 -12.16 -0.60 13.72
C MET A 45 -10.81 -1.31 13.68
N GLY A 46 -9.81 -0.68 13.06
CA GLY A 46 -8.47 -1.22 12.96
C GLY A 46 -7.49 -0.30 12.26
N VAL A 47 -6.22 -0.65 12.40
CA VAL A 47 -5.08 0.14 11.93
C VAL A 47 -4.11 -0.78 11.20
N ALA A 48 -3.69 -0.39 10.00
CA ALA A 48 -2.72 -1.10 9.16
C ALA A 48 -1.58 -0.15 8.76
N PRO A 49 -0.37 -0.32 9.32
CA PRO A 49 0.79 0.45 8.90
C PRO A 49 1.22 0.05 7.49
N LYS A 50 1.74 1.02 6.72
CA LYS A 50 2.22 0.83 5.35
C LYS A 50 3.53 1.55 5.09
N VAL A 51 4.28 1.03 4.12
CA VAL A 51 5.44 1.69 3.53
C VAL A 51 5.23 1.77 2.04
N THR A 52 5.13 2.98 1.50
CA THR A 52 5.02 3.19 0.05
C THR A 52 6.41 3.46 -0.52
N ALA A 53 6.83 2.66 -1.49
CA ALA A 53 8.11 2.76 -2.16
C ALA A 53 7.93 2.89 -3.68
N GLN A 54 8.41 3.99 -4.26
CA GLN A 54 8.61 4.07 -5.70
C GLN A 54 9.81 3.21 -6.08
N VAL A 55 9.71 2.45 -7.16
CA VAL A 55 10.76 1.55 -7.61
C VAL A 55 10.80 1.47 -9.13
N PHE A 56 11.89 0.92 -9.63
CA PHE A 56 12.02 0.53 -11.03
C PHE A 56 12.12 -0.99 -11.10
N TYR A 57 11.23 -1.61 -11.87
CA TYR A 57 11.32 -3.02 -12.23
C TYR A 57 12.24 -3.13 -13.44
N ASN A 58 13.34 -3.87 -13.27
CA ASN A 58 14.33 -4.07 -14.33
C ASN A 58 13.94 -5.29 -15.17
N VAL A 59 13.54 -5.08 -16.41
CA VAL A 59 13.12 -6.12 -17.35
C VAL A 59 13.96 -6.04 -18.60
N GLY A 60 14.97 -6.89 -18.71
CA GLY A 60 15.92 -6.86 -19.82
C GLY A 60 16.65 -5.50 -19.91
N LYS A 61 16.35 -4.72 -20.93
CA LYS A 61 16.94 -3.39 -21.16
C LYS A 61 16.00 -2.24 -20.80
N VAL A 62 14.83 -2.53 -20.24
CA VAL A 62 13.78 -1.54 -19.95
C VAL A 62 13.51 -1.50 -18.46
N ASP A 63 13.44 -0.29 -17.90
CA ASP A 63 13.00 -0.03 -16.55
C ASP A 63 11.53 0.40 -16.56
N ILE A 64 10.72 -0.28 -15.78
CA ILE A 64 9.29 0.04 -15.62
C ILE A 64 9.11 0.65 -14.25
N THR A 65 8.63 1.88 -14.19
CA THR A 65 8.30 2.54 -12.92
C THR A 65 7.10 1.86 -12.27
N GLY A 66 7.20 1.60 -10.96
CA GLY A 66 6.15 1.05 -10.16
C GLY A 66 6.16 1.56 -8.72
N VAL A 67 5.13 1.19 -7.99
CA VAL A 67 4.97 1.49 -6.56
C VAL A 67 4.77 0.18 -5.81
N ILE A 68 5.61 -0.09 -4.83
CA ILE A 68 5.45 -1.21 -3.91
C ILE A 68 4.79 -0.69 -2.63
N ASN A 69 3.65 -1.28 -2.30
CA ASN A 69 2.96 -1.10 -1.03
C ASN A 69 3.43 -2.19 -0.07
N GLY A 70 4.32 -1.84 0.85
CA GLY A 70 4.71 -2.69 1.96
C GLY A 70 3.63 -2.67 3.02
N VAL A 71 3.06 -3.83 3.33
CA VAL A 71 1.91 -3.94 4.22
C VAL A 71 2.16 -4.92 5.36
N ASP A 72 1.48 -4.72 6.48
CA ASP A 72 1.22 -5.79 7.43
C ASP A 72 0.18 -6.72 6.79
N VAL A 73 0.64 -7.88 6.32
CA VAL A 73 -0.13 -8.79 5.47
C VAL A 73 -1.43 -9.26 6.13
N GLU A 74 -1.37 -9.53 7.44
CA GLU A 74 -2.55 -10.00 8.19
C GLU A 74 -3.52 -8.85 8.48
N ALA A 75 -3.02 -7.70 8.90
CA ALA A 75 -3.85 -6.52 9.14
C ALA A 75 -4.51 -6.04 7.86
N GLU A 76 -3.77 -5.99 6.75
CA GLU A 76 -4.29 -5.59 5.44
C GLU A 76 -5.41 -6.51 4.99
N ASN A 77 -5.21 -7.83 5.11
CA ASN A 77 -6.26 -8.79 4.74
C ASN A 77 -7.48 -8.73 5.67
N LYS A 78 -7.26 -8.63 6.99
CA LYS A 78 -8.34 -8.55 7.98
C LYS A 78 -9.21 -7.30 7.80
N LEU A 79 -8.58 -6.16 7.52
CA LEU A 79 -9.28 -4.88 7.45
C LEU A 79 -9.83 -4.58 6.05
N PHE A 80 -9.09 -4.93 5.01
CA PHE A 80 -9.37 -4.51 3.64
C PHE A 80 -9.62 -5.66 2.66
N HIS A 81 -9.70 -6.90 3.18
CA HIS A 81 -10.00 -8.10 2.38
C HIS A 81 -9.07 -8.29 1.19
N PHE A 82 -7.77 -8.03 1.40
CA PHE A 82 -6.76 -8.02 0.34
C PHE A 82 -6.76 -9.31 -0.49
N GLN A 83 -7.05 -10.46 0.11
CA GLN A 83 -7.14 -11.75 -0.60
C GLN A 83 -8.16 -11.76 -1.75
N GLU A 84 -9.21 -10.92 -1.69
CA GLU A 84 -10.24 -10.86 -2.73
C GLU A 84 -9.72 -10.23 -4.02
N TYR A 85 -8.64 -9.48 -3.94
CA TYR A 85 -7.96 -8.84 -5.06
C TYR A 85 -6.80 -9.67 -5.61
N VAL A 86 -6.38 -10.74 -4.93
CA VAL A 86 -5.33 -11.63 -5.41
C VAL A 86 -5.93 -12.61 -6.40
N SER A 87 -5.68 -12.38 -7.68
CA SER A 87 -6.23 -13.17 -8.79
C SER A 87 -5.48 -14.47 -9.03
N GLN A 88 -4.21 -14.54 -8.63
CA GLN A 88 -3.36 -15.73 -8.71
C GLN A 88 -2.34 -15.73 -7.57
N GLY A 89 -2.02 -16.90 -7.02
CA GLY A 89 -1.14 -17.04 -5.85
C GLY A 89 -1.90 -16.93 -4.53
N ASN A 90 -1.16 -16.67 -3.45
CA ASN A 90 -1.74 -16.54 -2.11
C ASN A 90 -1.17 -15.30 -1.41
N TYR A 91 -2.03 -14.44 -0.87
CA TYR A 91 -1.60 -13.23 -0.18
C TYR A 91 -0.68 -13.51 1.03
N ILE A 92 -0.89 -14.64 1.73
CA ILE A 92 -0.12 -15.00 2.92
C ILE A 92 1.35 -15.34 2.59
N ASP A 93 1.65 -15.64 1.32
CA ASP A 93 3.01 -15.89 0.88
C ASP A 93 3.91 -14.66 1.01
N LEU A 94 3.33 -13.44 1.00
CA LEU A 94 4.07 -12.22 1.31
C LEU A 94 4.64 -12.22 2.74
N LYS A 95 3.98 -12.91 3.69
CA LYS A 95 4.46 -13.06 5.07
C LYS A 95 5.44 -14.22 5.19
N ASN A 96 5.14 -15.34 4.54
CA ASN A 96 5.85 -16.60 4.73
C ASN A 96 7.13 -16.70 3.90
N ILE A 97 7.20 -16.00 2.76
CA ILE A 97 8.33 -16.03 1.83
C ILE A 97 9.03 -14.67 1.87
N PRO A 98 10.24 -14.58 2.42
CA PRO A 98 10.99 -13.34 2.45
C PRO A 98 11.35 -12.88 1.03
N ASN A 99 11.49 -11.57 0.83
CA ASN A 99 11.76 -10.97 -0.47
C ASN A 99 10.79 -11.44 -1.56
N SER A 100 9.51 -11.45 -1.26
CA SER A 100 8.42 -11.80 -2.19
C SER A 100 7.57 -10.59 -2.54
N ILE A 101 6.91 -10.68 -3.70
CA ILE A 101 6.07 -9.61 -4.25
C ILE A 101 4.83 -10.20 -4.91
N ILE A 102 3.70 -9.51 -4.75
CA ILE A 102 2.49 -9.68 -5.56
C ILE A 102 2.43 -8.48 -6.51
N LEU A 103 2.55 -8.75 -7.80
CA LEU A 103 2.51 -7.71 -8.84
C LEU A 103 1.08 -7.37 -9.24
N GLY A 104 0.84 -6.12 -9.60
CA GLY A 104 -0.36 -5.77 -10.35
C GLY A 104 -0.43 -6.58 -11.65
N LYS A 105 -1.59 -7.12 -11.98
CA LYS A 105 -1.74 -8.02 -13.15
C LYS A 105 -1.28 -7.34 -14.43
N ALA A 106 -1.66 -6.09 -14.67
CA ALA A 106 -1.25 -5.36 -15.87
C ALA A 106 0.25 -5.04 -15.90
N ALA A 107 0.90 -4.85 -14.72
CA ALA A 107 2.35 -4.72 -14.64
C ALA A 107 3.04 -6.05 -14.97
N ALA A 108 2.55 -7.16 -14.42
CA ALA A 108 3.07 -8.50 -14.68
C ALA A 108 2.98 -8.86 -16.18
N ASP A 109 1.85 -8.56 -16.82
CA ASP A 109 1.66 -8.81 -18.25
C ASP A 109 2.66 -8.00 -19.10
N LYS A 110 2.89 -6.72 -18.75
CA LYS A 110 3.87 -5.87 -19.42
C LYS A 110 5.30 -6.38 -19.25
N MET A 111 5.60 -7.00 -18.12
CA MET A 111 6.91 -7.59 -17.82
C MET A 111 7.05 -9.03 -18.33
N LEU A 112 5.97 -9.66 -18.82
CA LEU A 112 5.88 -11.09 -19.15
C LEU A 112 6.26 -11.98 -17.94
N ALA A 113 5.96 -11.52 -16.73
CA ALA A 113 6.31 -12.20 -15.49
C ALA A 113 5.24 -13.24 -15.12
N ASN A 114 5.70 -14.37 -14.61
CA ASN A 114 4.86 -15.45 -14.11
C ASN A 114 5.04 -15.62 -12.59
N VAL A 115 4.07 -16.24 -11.95
CA VAL A 115 4.22 -16.66 -10.55
C VAL A 115 5.35 -17.68 -10.45
N GLY A 116 6.28 -17.42 -9.53
CA GLY A 116 7.50 -18.19 -9.36
C GLY A 116 8.75 -17.54 -9.93
N ASP A 117 8.60 -16.58 -10.85
CA ASP A 117 9.73 -15.84 -11.41
C ASP A 117 10.41 -14.97 -10.36
N VAL A 118 11.68 -14.65 -10.62
CA VAL A 118 12.46 -13.71 -9.81
C VAL A 118 12.70 -12.45 -10.65
N ILE A 119 12.26 -11.32 -10.12
CA ILE A 119 12.45 -10.01 -10.76
C ILE A 119 13.47 -9.18 -10.00
N GLN A 120 14.17 -8.31 -10.70
CA GLN A 120 15.04 -7.32 -10.10
C GLN A 120 14.31 -5.99 -9.92
N VAL A 121 14.46 -5.41 -8.75
CA VAL A 121 13.86 -4.13 -8.36
C VAL A 121 14.97 -3.18 -7.94
N THR A 122 14.93 -1.95 -8.44
CA THR A 122 15.87 -0.89 -8.07
C THR A 122 15.11 0.23 -7.34
N SER A 123 15.58 0.58 -6.14
CA SER A 123 15.06 1.72 -5.38
C SER A 123 15.53 3.06 -5.98
N PRO A 124 14.91 4.19 -5.62
CA PRO A 124 15.37 5.51 -6.05
C PRO A 124 16.82 5.84 -5.69
N ASN A 125 17.33 5.20 -4.64
CA ASN A 125 18.72 5.38 -4.17
C ASN A 125 19.71 4.47 -4.93
N GLY A 126 19.24 3.71 -5.93
CA GLY A 126 20.08 2.80 -6.72
C GLY A 126 20.30 1.41 -6.09
N GLU A 127 19.75 1.16 -4.91
CA GLU A 127 19.80 -0.16 -4.26
C GLU A 127 19.02 -1.19 -5.08
N ARG A 128 19.65 -2.34 -5.33
CA ARG A 128 19.05 -3.43 -6.12
C ARG A 128 18.71 -4.60 -5.23
N GLN A 129 17.48 -5.08 -5.36
CA GLN A 129 16.98 -6.26 -4.66
C GLN A 129 16.31 -7.22 -5.65
N THR A 130 16.40 -8.51 -5.38
CA THR A 130 15.67 -9.53 -6.13
C THR A 130 14.45 -9.97 -5.34
N LEU A 131 13.30 -10.03 -6.00
CA LEU A 131 12.03 -10.41 -5.39
C LEU A 131 11.42 -11.59 -6.15
N LYS A 132 10.91 -12.57 -5.41
CA LYS A 132 10.15 -13.68 -5.96
C LYS A 132 8.70 -13.27 -6.17
N VAL A 133 8.19 -13.45 -7.39
CA VAL A 133 6.77 -13.22 -7.70
C VAL A 133 5.95 -14.36 -7.11
N VAL A 134 5.08 -14.08 -6.14
CA VAL A 134 4.24 -15.07 -5.46
C VAL A 134 2.77 -14.97 -5.83
N GLY A 135 2.38 -13.94 -6.57
CA GLY A 135 0.99 -13.78 -7.01
C GLY A 135 0.78 -12.54 -7.85
N PHE A 136 -0.47 -12.40 -8.30
CA PHE A 136 -0.93 -11.23 -9.04
C PHE A 136 -2.12 -10.60 -8.34
N PHE A 137 -2.10 -9.27 -8.29
CA PHE A 137 -3.16 -8.43 -7.76
C PHE A 137 -3.96 -7.81 -8.91
N GLN A 138 -5.27 -7.74 -8.77
CA GLN A 138 -6.16 -7.15 -9.74
C GLN A 138 -7.26 -6.35 -9.04
N SER A 139 -7.16 -5.01 -9.10
CA SER A 139 -8.12 -4.10 -8.47
C SER A 139 -9.40 -3.91 -9.28
N GLY A 140 -9.37 -4.24 -10.57
CA GLY A 140 -10.39 -3.89 -11.53
C GLY A 140 -10.19 -2.51 -12.19
N LEU A 141 -9.18 -1.75 -11.75
CA LEU A 141 -8.75 -0.49 -12.35
C LEU A 141 -7.39 -0.70 -13.02
N GLN A 142 -7.38 -0.79 -14.35
CA GLN A 142 -6.19 -1.14 -15.11
C GLN A 142 -5.01 -0.20 -14.83
N GLU A 143 -5.27 1.09 -14.61
CA GLU A 143 -4.20 2.06 -14.34
C GLU A 143 -3.51 1.80 -12.99
N LEU A 144 -4.25 1.35 -11.97
CA LEU A 144 -3.66 0.93 -10.70
C LEU A 144 -2.88 -0.37 -10.86
N ASP A 145 -3.44 -1.34 -11.58
CA ASP A 145 -2.83 -2.66 -11.80
C ASP A 145 -1.55 -2.59 -12.66
N LYS A 146 -1.31 -1.47 -13.38
CA LYS A 146 -0.06 -1.21 -14.12
C LYS A 146 1.08 -0.72 -13.24
N VAL A 147 0.77 -0.12 -12.09
CA VAL A 147 1.75 0.62 -11.29
C VAL A 147 1.93 -0.01 -9.92
N GLN A 148 0.84 -0.47 -9.30
CA GLN A 148 0.87 -0.93 -7.91
C GLN A 148 1.26 -2.41 -7.79
N SER A 149 2.01 -2.69 -6.73
CA SER A 149 2.40 -4.03 -6.29
C SER A 149 2.43 -4.07 -4.77
N TYR A 150 2.46 -5.25 -4.21
CA TYR A 150 2.42 -5.46 -2.76
C TYR A 150 3.58 -6.35 -2.30
N ALA A 151 4.16 -6.00 -1.15
CA ALA A 151 5.16 -6.80 -0.46
C ALA A 151 4.91 -6.71 1.06
N SER A 152 5.65 -7.49 1.86
CA SER A 152 5.63 -7.30 3.31
C SER A 152 6.30 -5.99 3.71
N LEU A 153 5.95 -5.43 4.88
CA LEU A 153 6.63 -4.26 5.46
C LEU A 153 8.15 -4.46 5.45
N ALA A 154 8.61 -5.59 5.99
CA ALA A 154 10.05 -5.89 6.10
C ALA A 154 10.74 -5.92 4.73
N THR A 155 10.12 -6.51 3.71
CA THR A 155 10.67 -6.52 2.35
C THR A 155 10.79 -5.11 1.79
N THR A 156 9.77 -4.27 1.95
CA THR A 156 9.76 -2.91 1.41
C THR A 156 10.74 -1.99 2.14
N GLN A 157 10.81 -2.09 3.47
CA GLN A 157 11.80 -1.37 4.28
C GLN A 157 13.23 -1.73 3.85
N LYS A 158 13.50 -3.02 3.59
CA LYS A 158 14.79 -3.48 3.07
C LYS A 158 15.12 -2.92 1.69
N ILE A 159 14.14 -2.87 0.77
CA ILE A 159 14.32 -2.26 -0.56
C ILE A 159 14.73 -0.79 -0.45
N LEU A 160 14.17 -0.07 0.51
CA LEU A 160 14.47 1.35 0.76
C LEU A 160 15.74 1.56 1.60
N GLY A 161 16.37 0.51 2.12
CA GLY A 161 17.50 0.61 3.06
C GLY A 161 17.11 1.28 4.38
N LYS A 162 15.85 1.09 4.82
CA LYS A 162 15.28 1.71 6.03
C LYS A 162 15.18 0.73 7.20
N SER A 163 15.02 1.27 8.40
CA SER A 163 14.81 0.47 9.61
C SER A 163 13.43 -0.20 9.62
N ASN A 164 13.26 -1.21 10.48
CA ASN A 164 11.99 -1.92 10.64
C ASN A 164 10.89 -1.05 11.31
N SER A 165 11.23 0.13 11.82
CA SER A 165 10.27 1.11 12.35
C SER A 165 9.81 2.11 11.30
N PHE A 166 10.41 2.12 10.11
CA PHE A 166 10.09 3.07 9.06
C PHE A 166 8.70 2.81 8.49
N ILE A 167 7.80 3.79 8.62
CA ILE A 167 6.41 3.75 8.12
C ILE A 167 6.13 5.07 7.39
N THR A 168 5.52 5.00 6.23
CA THR A 168 5.15 6.19 5.43
C THR A 168 3.68 6.52 5.52
N ASP A 169 2.84 5.51 5.75
CA ASP A 169 1.39 5.63 5.74
C ASP A 169 0.78 4.77 6.86
N ILE A 170 -0.35 5.18 7.41
CA ILE A 170 -1.13 4.40 8.36
C ILE A 170 -2.56 4.34 7.83
N GLY A 171 -2.98 3.15 7.38
CA GLY A 171 -4.35 2.88 7.02
C GLY A 171 -5.22 2.77 8.26
N VAL A 172 -6.32 3.51 8.32
CA VAL A 172 -7.28 3.48 9.43
C VAL A 172 -8.65 3.13 8.89
N LYS A 173 -9.26 2.07 9.42
CA LYS A 173 -10.65 1.71 9.13
C LYS A 173 -11.54 2.14 10.28
N LEU A 174 -12.62 2.84 9.98
CA LEU A 174 -13.60 3.33 10.95
C LEU A 174 -14.82 2.41 11.00
N PHE A 175 -15.50 2.37 12.14
CA PHE A 175 -16.81 1.71 12.25
C PHE A 175 -17.89 2.46 11.46
N ASP A 176 -17.82 3.80 11.42
CA ASP A 176 -18.77 4.68 10.74
C ASP A 176 -18.03 5.56 9.74
N ILE A 177 -18.13 5.18 8.46
CA ILE A 177 -17.45 5.88 7.38
C ILE A 177 -18.01 7.29 7.13
N SER A 178 -19.25 7.55 7.47
CA SER A 178 -19.88 8.88 7.28
C SER A 178 -19.17 9.97 8.09
N LYS A 179 -18.48 9.59 9.18
CA LYS A 179 -17.71 10.50 10.05
C LYS A 179 -16.26 10.70 9.59
N ALA A 180 -15.84 10.00 8.56
CA ALA A 180 -14.46 9.98 8.12
C ALA A 180 -13.89 11.38 7.78
N PRO A 181 -14.58 12.27 7.07
CA PRO A 181 -14.05 13.59 6.77
C PRO A 181 -13.81 14.45 8.04
N ALA A 182 -14.68 14.30 9.05
CA ALA A 182 -14.53 15.02 10.32
C ALA A 182 -13.36 14.45 11.15
N ILE A 183 -13.25 13.12 11.21
CA ILE A 183 -12.19 12.42 11.95
C ILE A 183 -10.83 12.65 11.29
N ALA A 184 -10.75 12.67 9.95
CA ALA A 184 -9.51 12.99 9.24
C ALA A 184 -8.99 14.39 9.61
N LYS A 185 -9.87 15.40 9.65
CA LYS A 185 -9.52 16.76 10.09
C LYS A 185 -9.07 16.81 11.57
N GLU A 186 -9.67 15.98 12.41
CA GLU A 186 -9.26 15.85 13.82
C GLU A 186 -7.87 15.25 13.92
N PHE A 187 -7.60 14.14 13.22
CA PHE A 187 -6.31 13.46 13.22
C PHE A 187 -5.18 14.33 12.65
N LEU A 188 -5.45 15.11 11.60
CA LEU A 188 -4.52 16.10 11.08
C LEU A 188 -4.01 17.06 12.17
N LYS A 189 -4.91 17.54 13.03
CA LYS A 189 -4.56 18.49 14.11
C LYS A 189 -3.82 17.80 15.27
N ILE A 190 -4.18 16.53 15.59
CA ILE A 190 -3.63 15.82 16.73
C ILE A 190 -2.22 15.31 16.45
N TYR A 191 -1.98 14.81 15.23
CA TYR A 191 -0.75 14.08 14.91
C TYR A 191 0.25 14.88 14.08
N GLU A 192 -0.06 16.16 13.75
CA GLU A 192 0.77 17.01 12.87
C GLU A 192 1.17 16.31 11.56
N THR A 193 0.26 15.48 11.03
CA THR A 193 0.39 14.70 9.80
C THR A 193 -0.71 15.10 8.84
N ASP A 194 -0.58 14.78 7.55
CA ASP A 194 -1.73 14.87 6.65
C ASP A 194 -2.66 13.68 6.88
N ALA A 195 -3.93 14.00 7.07
CA ALA A 195 -5.00 13.02 7.10
C ALA A 195 -5.97 13.31 5.95
N GLU A 196 -6.04 12.40 4.99
CA GLU A 196 -6.96 12.47 3.87
C GLU A 196 -8.02 11.39 3.98
N ASP A 197 -9.28 11.76 3.74
CA ASP A 197 -10.30 10.76 3.48
C ASP A 197 -10.36 10.43 1.97
N ILE A 198 -10.66 9.19 1.65
CA ILE A 198 -10.68 8.71 0.26
C ILE A 198 -11.75 9.40 -0.58
N GLN A 199 -12.86 9.83 0.00
CA GLN A 199 -13.91 10.51 -0.74
C GLN A 199 -13.41 11.86 -1.25
N THR A 200 -12.67 12.60 -0.41
CA THR A 200 -12.04 13.87 -0.79
C THR A 200 -10.89 13.64 -1.78
N ALA A 201 -10.09 12.61 -1.59
CA ALA A 201 -9.00 12.27 -2.51
C ALA A 201 -9.53 11.87 -3.91
N ASN A 202 -10.59 11.07 -3.98
CA ASN A 202 -11.21 10.66 -5.24
C ASN A 202 -11.89 11.81 -5.98
N ALA A 203 -12.47 12.79 -5.26
CA ALA A 203 -13.08 13.96 -5.87
C ALA A 203 -12.07 14.82 -6.66
N GLN A 204 -10.78 14.78 -6.31
CA GLN A 204 -9.74 15.49 -7.05
C GLN A 204 -9.39 14.81 -8.38
N PHE A 205 -9.66 13.52 -8.54
CA PHE A 205 -9.46 12.80 -9.81
C PHE A 205 -10.62 12.91 -10.78
N GLU A 206 -11.82 13.28 -10.30
CA GLU A 206 -13.01 13.47 -11.16
C GLU A 206 -13.10 14.87 -11.78
N THR A 207 -12.28 15.83 -11.34
CA THR A 207 -12.27 17.23 -11.78
C THR A 207 -11.08 17.63 -12.65
N GLY A 208 -10.23 16.68 -13.05
CA GLY A 208 -9.04 16.91 -13.87
C GLY A 208 -9.19 16.56 -15.36
#